data_bd1d2bfd693b59847e1bed03e652e911
#
_entry.id   bd1d2bfd693b59847e1bed03e652e911
#
_cell.length_a   1.000
_cell.length_b   1.000
_cell.length_c   1.000
_cell.angle_alpha   90.00
_cell.angle_beta   90.00
_cell.angle_gamma   90.00
#
_symmetry.space_group_name_H-M   'P 1'
#
loop_
_entity.id
_entity.type
_entity.pdbx_description
1 polymer ?
#
loop_
_entity_poly.entity_id
_entity_poly.type
_entity_poly.pdbx_seq_one_letter_code
_entity_poly.pdbx_strand_id
1 'polypeptide(L)'
;MKPVNDTEHWDVIIVGGGIMGCSAAYYMSRAGLRVLLFERDTPGSAQSGRNLGFVRQQARDFREVPLAMGAIRLWQDLERDLDRKLGWYQGGNIVLALSEDDIAQQFAWQKEAQGYGLDTQILSAAQVAGKLPGLAPGSNVLGAMFTASDGRAEPAQATRAFLDAAVEHGAEVILGQRVSKLETAAGAITGVRCAGRLYRAKTVICAAGAKSAALLRSLGIVLPQEIIRATVAKTEPLVVPFPHCVSCPMTGIRQAADGSLHLSVAGGEYDVRMDSVRYARWYMKVRKEQPEASRINYLSPLRGILSRGAPPPLADIPPTSDCVPPNPTRIEQALTETTDFFPAFSNLRVRASWAGYIDTLPDMIPAIGPVSTTGGLLVATGFSGHGFGLGPMVGRVLSQLIQGKQPGADISQFSPERFG
;
A
#
# COMPACT_ATOMS: atom_id res chain seq x y z
N MET A 1 -6.12 29.97 4.41
CA MET A 1 -6.11 29.16 5.65
C MET A 1 -6.66 30.03 6.77
N LYS A 2 -7.72 29.61 7.47
CA LYS A 2 -8.13 30.27 8.70
C LYS A 2 -7.02 30.13 9.74
N PRO A 3 -6.71 31.17 10.53
CA PRO A 3 -5.77 31.03 11.65
C PRO A 3 -6.40 30.04 12.66
N VAL A 4 -5.72 28.93 12.89
CA VAL A 4 -6.15 27.93 13.86
C VAL A 4 -5.85 28.50 15.26
N ASN A 5 -6.87 28.66 16.12
CA ASN A 5 -6.72 29.17 17.47
C ASN A 5 -6.05 28.12 18.38
N ASP A 6 -5.22 28.56 19.34
CA ASP A 6 -4.54 27.68 20.30
C ASP A 6 -5.50 26.92 21.26
N THR A 7 -6.78 27.28 21.25
CA THR A 7 -7.86 26.65 22.04
C THR A 7 -8.62 25.60 21.25
N GLU A 8 -8.32 25.40 19.96
CA GLU A 8 -9.02 24.42 19.16
C GLU A 8 -8.64 23.00 19.54
N HIS A 9 -9.64 22.16 19.75
CA HIS A 9 -9.51 20.74 20.04
C HIS A 9 -10.19 19.93 18.95
N TRP A 10 -9.46 18.96 18.39
CA TRP A 10 -9.99 17.96 17.47
C TRP A 10 -10.36 16.69 18.24
N ASP A 11 -11.34 15.95 17.75
CA ASP A 11 -11.58 14.60 18.25
C ASP A 11 -10.46 13.68 17.81
N VAL A 12 -10.01 13.84 16.56
CA VAL A 12 -8.96 13.00 15.95
C VAL A 12 -7.98 13.85 15.15
N ILE A 13 -6.69 13.63 15.38
CA ILE A 13 -5.62 14.08 14.48
C ILE A 13 -5.05 12.88 13.74
N ILE A 14 -4.95 12.97 12.41
CA ILE A 14 -4.37 11.93 11.55
C ILE A 14 -3.04 12.42 11.00
N VAL A 15 -1.98 11.62 11.18
CA VAL A 15 -0.63 11.94 10.69
C VAL A 15 -0.34 11.07 9.47
N GLY A 16 -0.36 11.69 8.29
CA GLY A 16 -0.11 11.09 6.98
C GLY A 16 -1.34 11.09 6.06
N GLY A 17 -1.17 11.68 4.87
CA GLY A 17 -2.18 11.78 3.81
C GLY A 17 -2.05 10.67 2.75
N GLY A 18 -1.62 9.47 3.15
CA GLY A 18 -1.73 8.27 2.33
C GLY A 18 -3.15 7.68 2.34
N ILE A 19 -3.37 6.59 1.61
CA ILE A 19 -4.69 5.96 1.50
C ILE A 19 -5.29 5.61 2.87
N MET A 20 -4.46 5.21 3.85
CA MET A 20 -4.91 4.89 5.21
C MET A 20 -5.43 6.12 5.93
N GLY A 21 -4.67 7.22 5.90
CA GLY A 21 -5.07 8.46 6.57
C GLY A 21 -6.26 9.13 5.88
N CYS A 22 -6.28 9.16 4.54
CA CYS A 22 -7.37 9.78 3.79
C CYS A 22 -8.69 9.00 3.95
N SER A 23 -8.66 7.67 3.90
CA SER A 23 -9.86 6.86 4.13
C SER A 23 -10.34 6.94 5.59
N ALA A 24 -9.42 6.96 6.56
CA ALA A 24 -9.76 7.17 7.97
C ALA A 24 -10.42 8.55 8.17
N ALA A 25 -9.85 9.62 7.58
CA ALA A 25 -10.43 10.96 7.63
C ALA A 25 -11.85 10.98 7.07
N TYR A 26 -12.09 10.34 5.93
CA TYR A 26 -13.42 10.25 5.32
C TYR A 26 -14.44 9.56 6.24
N TYR A 27 -14.14 8.36 6.73
CA TYR A 27 -15.10 7.64 7.57
C TYR A 27 -15.37 8.33 8.92
N MET A 28 -14.37 9.01 9.47
CA MET A 28 -14.50 9.74 10.73
C MET A 28 -15.25 11.05 10.58
N SER A 29 -14.93 11.87 9.56
CA SER A 29 -15.65 13.12 9.31
C SER A 29 -17.11 12.87 8.91
N ARG A 30 -17.36 11.83 8.09
CA ARG A 30 -18.72 11.37 7.77
C ARG A 30 -19.50 10.91 9.02
N ALA A 31 -18.80 10.42 10.04
CA ALA A 31 -19.41 10.08 11.35
C ALA A 31 -19.58 11.29 12.28
N GLY A 32 -19.27 12.51 11.83
CA GLY A 32 -19.45 13.75 12.60
C GLY A 32 -18.31 14.09 13.56
N LEU A 33 -17.17 13.37 13.49
CA LEU A 33 -16.00 13.70 14.31
C LEU A 33 -15.26 14.91 13.72
N ARG A 34 -14.71 15.77 14.57
CA ARG A 34 -13.79 16.84 14.17
C ARG A 34 -12.42 16.26 13.88
N VAL A 35 -12.07 16.19 12.59
CA VAL A 35 -10.83 15.57 12.10
C VAL A 35 -9.87 16.62 11.58
N LEU A 36 -8.59 16.51 11.98
CA LEU A 36 -7.47 17.25 11.38
C LEU A 36 -6.46 16.26 10.80
N LEU A 37 -6.17 16.39 9.51
CA LEU A 37 -5.16 15.56 8.84
C LEU A 37 -3.92 16.39 8.51
N PHE A 38 -2.74 15.86 8.86
CA PHE A 38 -1.45 16.42 8.46
C PHE A 38 -0.82 15.59 7.35
N GLU A 39 -0.41 16.24 6.28
CA GLU A 39 0.43 15.65 5.24
C GLU A 39 1.64 16.55 4.98
N ARG A 40 2.85 15.98 4.99
CA ARG A 40 4.10 16.73 4.83
C ARG A 40 4.36 17.19 3.40
N ASP A 41 3.84 16.44 2.41
CA ASP A 41 3.98 16.70 0.98
C ASP A 41 2.58 16.91 0.35
N THR A 42 2.29 16.12 -0.68
CA THR A 42 0.99 16.05 -1.34
C THR A 42 0.29 14.74 -0.99
N PRO A 43 -1.02 14.70 -0.83
CA PRO A 43 -1.75 13.46 -0.54
C PRO A 43 -1.45 12.38 -1.57
N GLY A 44 -1.14 11.17 -1.10
CA GLY A 44 -0.78 10.05 -1.94
C GLY A 44 0.61 10.11 -2.57
N SER A 45 1.42 11.11 -2.28
CA SER A 45 2.75 11.31 -2.92
C SER A 45 3.77 10.22 -2.63
N ALA A 46 3.64 9.49 -1.50
CA ALA A 46 4.52 8.39 -1.14
C ALA A 46 3.97 7.05 -1.68
N GLN A 47 3.90 6.01 -0.86
CA GLN A 47 3.51 4.66 -1.27
C GLN A 47 2.14 4.58 -1.95
N SER A 48 1.17 5.36 -1.46
CA SER A 48 -0.22 5.30 -1.90
C SER A 48 -0.45 5.74 -3.34
N GLY A 49 0.39 6.60 -3.92
CA GLY A 49 0.27 6.99 -5.33
C GLY A 49 1.32 6.34 -6.24
N ARG A 50 2.24 5.54 -5.68
CA ARG A 50 3.36 4.95 -6.42
C ARG A 50 3.29 3.45 -6.58
N ASN A 51 2.25 2.82 -6.03
CA ASN A 51 2.03 1.38 -6.14
C ASN A 51 1.43 0.99 -7.49
N LEU A 52 1.37 -0.33 -7.75
CA LEU A 52 0.88 -0.85 -9.01
C LEU A 52 -0.65 -0.71 -9.20
N GLY A 53 -1.41 -0.51 -8.13
CA GLY A 53 -2.86 -0.33 -8.17
C GLY A 53 -3.67 -1.62 -8.13
N PHE A 54 -3.06 -2.74 -7.79
CA PHE A 54 -3.78 -3.99 -7.55
C PHE A 54 -4.66 -3.85 -6.30
N VAL A 55 -5.91 -4.27 -6.44
CA VAL A 55 -6.87 -4.42 -5.35
C VAL A 55 -7.26 -5.88 -5.30
N ARG A 56 -6.66 -6.62 -4.37
CA ARG A 56 -6.77 -8.07 -4.36
C ARG A 56 -6.90 -8.64 -2.95
N GLN A 57 -7.55 -9.77 -2.85
CA GLN A 57 -7.61 -10.66 -1.69
C GLN A 57 -6.83 -11.96 -1.93
N GLN A 58 -6.56 -12.29 -3.20
CA GLN A 58 -5.79 -13.46 -3.61
C GLN A 58 -4.35 -13.42 -3.08
N ALA A 59 -3.82 -14.59 -2.74
CA ALA A 59 -2.44 -14.80 -2.29
C ALA A 59 -2.05 -13.93 -1.08
N ARG A 60 -3.00 -13.69 -0.17
CA ARG A 60 -2.74 -13.02 1.10
C ARG A 60 -2.50 -14.02 2.22
N ASP A 61 -1.83 -13.57 3.26
CA ASP A 61 -1.84 -14.28 4.54
C ASP A 61 -3.28 -14.39 5.05
N PHE A 62 -3.67 -15.54 5.56
CA PHE A 62 -5.05 -15.77 5.98
C PHE A 62 -5.50 -14.89 7.14
N ARG A 63 -4.58 -14.33 7.91
CA ARG A 63 -4.90 -13.29 8.90
C ARG A 63 -5.46 -12.02 8.24
N GLU A 64 -5.02 -11.69 7.02
CA GLU A 64 -5.48 -10.51 6.27
C GLU A 64 -6.71 -10.77 5.40
N VAL A 65 -7.03 -12.02 5.07
CA VAL A 65 -8.11 -12.37 4.15
C VAL A 65 -9.45 -11.74 4.57
N PRO A 66 -9.91 -11.81 5.84
CA PRO A 66 -11.18 -11.17 6.24
C PRO A 66 -11.19 -9.65 6.00
N LEU A 67 -10.06 -8.98 6.26
CA LEU A 67 -9.90 -7.55 6.04
C LEU A 67 -9.93 -7.22 4.53
N ALA A 68 -9.25 -8.05 3.70
CA ALA A 68 -9.21 -7.89 2.25
C ALA A 68 -10.59 -8.13 1.62
N MET A 69 -11.32 -9.14 2.04
CA MET A 69 -12.70 -9.40 1.61
C MET A 69 -13.64 -8.22 1.94
N GLY A 70 -13.49 -7.67 3.15
CA GLY A 70 -14.20 -6.45 3.54
C GLY A 70 -13.86 -5.28 2.63
N ALA A 71 -12.58 -5.13 2.28
CA ALA A 71 -12.12 -4.07 1.38
C ALA A 71 -12.68 -4.24 -0.04
N ILE A 72 -12.66 -5.44 -0.62
CA ILE A 72 -13.23 -5.70 -1.96
C ILE A 72 -14.71 -5.29 -2.01
N ARG A 73 -15.51 -5.67 -1.02
CA ARG A 73 -16.92 -5.26 -0.94
C ARG A 73 -17.08 -3.73 -0.91
N LEU A 74 -16.18 -3.03 -0.23
CA LEU A 74 -16.20 -1.56 -0.22
C LEU A 74 -15.82 -1.00 -1.59
N TRP A 75 -14.76 -1.51 -2.24
CA TRP A 75 -14.31 -1.04 -3.54
C TRP A 75 -15.40 -1.08 -4.62
N GLN A 76 -16.28 -2.08 -4.57
CA GLN A 76 -17.41 -2.22 -5.51
C GLN A 76 -18.38 -1.03 -5.47
N ASP A 77 -18.53 -0.40 -4.30
CA ASP A 77 -19.48 0.68 -4.06
C ASP A 77 -18.85 2.07 -3.94
N LEU A 78 -17.52 2.15 -3.78
CA LEU A 78 -16.83 3.40 -3.41
C LEU A 78 -17.01 4.53 -4.42
N GLU A 79 -17.04 4.28 -5.72
CA GLU A 79 -17.25 5.34 -6.72
C GLU A 79 -18.61 6.02 -6.54
N ARG A 80 -19.64 5.24 -6.19
CA ARG A 80 -20.97 5.75 -5.85
C ARG A 80 -20.94 6.46 -4.49
N ASP A 81 -20.34 5.85 -3.47
CA ASP A 81 -20.39 6.35 -2.09
C ASP A 81 -19.58 7.64 -1.91
N LEU A 82 -18.54 7.85 -2.70
CA LEU A 82 -17.73 9.06 -2.72
C LEU A 82 -18.19 10.07 -3.79
N ASP A 83 -19.11 9.68 -4.68
CA ASP A 83 -19.50 10.44 -5.88
C ASP A 83 -18.29 10.87 -6.72
N ARG A 84 -17.33 9.96 -6.89
CA ARG A 84 -16.06 10.21 -7.59
C ARG A 84 -15.52 8.99 -8.30
N LYS A 85 -14.81 9.22 -9.40
CA LYS A 85 -14.07 8.17 -10.09
C LYS A 85 -12.79 7.82 -9.32
N LEU A 86 -12.59 6.53 -9.08
CA LEU A 86 -11.39 5.96 -8.47
C LEU A 86 -10.59 5.12 -9.46
N GLY A 87 -11.12 4.93 -10.66
CA GLY A 87 -10.60 3.99 -11.65
C GLY A 87 -10.74 2.53 -11.20
N TRP A 88 -11.72 2.25 -10.34
CA TRP A 88 -12.03 0.88 -9.93
C TRP A 88 -12.52 0.06 -11.12
N TYR A 89 -11.92 -1.10 -11.29
CA TYR A 89 -12.32 -2.06 -12.29
C TYR A 89 -12.13 -3.49 -11.77
N GLN A 90 -13.23 -4.21 -11.65
CA GLN A 90 -13.24 -5.62 -11.24
C GLN A 90 -12.93 -6.50 -12.45
N GLY A 91 -11.65 -6.60 -12.79
CA GLY A 91 -11.17 -7.43 -13.89
C GLY A 91 -10.68 -8.81 -13.49
N GLY A 92 -10.60 -9.07 -12.19
CA GLY A 92 -9.96 -10.25 -11.63
C GLY A 92 -8.44 -10.15 -11.60
N ASN A 93 -7.81 -11.06 -10.84
CA ASN A 93 -6.36 -11.20 -10.75
C ASN A 93 -5.95 -12.63 -11.08
N ILE A 94 -4.91 -12.77 -11.92
CA ILE A 94 -4.32 -14.04 -12.36
C ILE A 94 -2.89 -14.11 -11.84
N VAL A 95 -2.53 -15.19 -11.15
CA VAL A 95 -1.15 -15.51 -10.76
C VAL A 95 -0.72 -16.76 -11.51
N LEU A 96 0.22 -16.62 -12.44
CA LEU A 96 0.70 -17.71 -13.27
C LEU A 96 1.48 -18.74 -12.43
N ALA A 97 1.40 -20.00 -12.83
CA ALA A 97 2.17 -21.11 -12.28
C ALA A 97 3.01 -21.75 -13.40
N LEU A 98 4.32 -21.85 -13.19
CA LEU A 98 5.27 -22.37 -14.17
C LEU A 98 5.91 -23.69 -13.73
N SER A 99 5.70 -24.07 -12.47
CA SER A 99 6.21 -25.31 -11.90
C SER A 99 5.09 -26.10 -11.19
N GLU A 100 5.31 -27.38 -10.99
CA GLU A 100 4.41 -28.22 -10.18
C GLU A 100 4.33 -27.71 -8.73
N ASP A 101 5.42 -27.16 -8.21
CA ASP A 101 5.45 -26.56 -6.88
C ASP A 101 4.55 -25.31 -6.80
N ASP A 102 4.54 -24.45 -7.84
CA ASP A 102 3.63 -23.32 -7.89
C ASP A 102 2.17 -23.78 -7.87
N ILE A 103 1.86 -24.80 -8.68
CA ILE A 103 0.51 -25.38 -8.73
C ILE A 103 0.13 -25.96 -7.36
N ALA A 104 1.02 -26.70 -6.72
CA ALA A 104 0.77 -27.29 -5.40
C ALA A 104 0.52 -26.20 -4.33
N GLN A 105 1.33 -25.14 -4.33
CA GLN A 105 1.15 -24.00 -3.43
C GLN A 105 -0.18 -23.28 -3.70
N GLN A 106 -0.55 -23.06 -4.97
CA GLN A 106 -1.81 -22.44 -5.34
C GLN A 106 -3.03 -23.28 -4.93
N PHE A 107 -2.96 -24.61 -5.08
CA PHE A 107 -4.01 -25.51 -4.59
C PHE A 107 -4.13 -25.49 -3.08
N ALA A 108 -3.00 -25.51 -2.36
CA ALA A 108 -2.99 -25.45 -0.90
C ALA A 108 -3.64 -24.14 -0.41
N TRP A 109 -3.27 -23.01 -1.01
CA TRP A 109 -3.86 -21.72 -0.68
C TRP A 109 -5.35 -21.68 -1.01
N GLN A 110 -5.77 -22.14 -2.21
CA GLN A 110 -7.17 -22.19 -2.61
C GLN A 110 -8.03 -23.00 -1.65
N LYS A 111 -7.54 -24.17 -1.25
CA LYS A 111 -8.26 -25.06 -0.32
C LYS A 111 -8.61 -24.36 0.99
N GLU A 112 -7.68 -23.58 1.55
CA GLU A 112 -7.92 -22.80 2.76
C GLU A 112 -8.84 -21.60 2.47
N ALA A 113 -8.63 -20.91 1.35
CA ALA A 113 -9.43 -19.78 0.91
C ALA A 113 -10.92 -20.12 0.71
N GLN A 114 -11.24 -21.35 0.31
CA GLN A 114 -12.62 -21.84 0.20
C GLN A 114 -13.35 -21.77 1.55
N GLY A 115 -12.66 -21.98 2.67
CA GLY A 115 -13.23 -21.84 4.01
C GLY A 115 -13.71 -20.42 4.33
N TYR A 116 -13.17 -19.40 3.65
CA TYR A 116 -13.59 -18.00 3.73
C TYR A 116 -14.65 -17.63 2.68
N GLY A 117 -14.99 -18.52 1.76
CA GLY A 117 -15.94 -18.26 0.67
C GLY A 117 -15.38 -17.43 -0.47
N LEU A 118 -14.04 -17.46 -0.68
CA LEU A 118 -13.41 -16.79 -1.82
C LEU A 118 -13.72 -17.49 -3.13
N ASP A 119 -13.94 -16.71 -4.19
CA ASP A 119 -14.25 -17.17 -5.57
C ASP A 119 -12.98 -17.59 -6.36
N THR A 120 -11.93 -17.97 -5.66
CA THR A 120 -10.65 -18.34 -6.25
C THR A 120 -10.73 -19.70 -6.94
N GLN A 121 -10.22 -19.78 -8.15
CA GLN A 121 -10.17 -20.97 -9.00
C GLN A 121 -8.73 -21.26 -9.41
N ILE A 122 -8.39 -22.55 -9.55
CA ILE A 122 -7.18 -22.98 -10.23
C ILE A 122 -7.54 -23.30 -11.67
N LEU A 123 -6.85 -22.64 -12.59
CA LEU A 123 -7.06 -22.77 -14.03
C LEU A 123 -6.00 -23.69 -14.63
N SER A 124 -6.41 -24.56 -15.56
CA SER A 124 -5.49 -25.29 -16.44
C SER A 124 -4.81 -24.35 -17.44
N ALA A 125 -3.71 -24.76 -18.05
CA ALA A 125 -3.00 -24.01 -19.08
C ALA A 125 -3.94 -23.57 -20.23
N ALA A 126 -4.85 -24.43 -20.67
CA ALA A 126 -5.84 -24.12 -21.70
C ALA A 126 -6.83 -23.01 -21.27
N GLN A 127 -7.27 -23.05 -20.01
CA GLN A 127 -8.14 -22.00 -19.45
C GLN A 127 -7.39 -20.67 -19.28
N VAL A 128 -6.10 -20.71 -18.90
CA VAL A 128 -5.24 -19.52 -18.83
C VAL A 128 -5.10 -18.88 -20.21
N ALA A 129 -4.80 -19.67 -21.26
CA ALA A 129 -4.70 -19.17 -22.63
C ALA A 129 -6.01 -18.53 -23.11
N GLY A 130 -7.16 -19.08 -22.71
CA GLY A 130 -8.47 -18.49 -23.02
C GLY A 130 -8.74 -17.16 -22.31
N LYS A 131 -8.20 -16.97 -21.09
CA LYS A 131 -8.34 -15.71 -20.33
C LYS A 131 -7.28 -14.67 -20.69
N LEU A 132 -6.12 -15.10 -21.17
CA LEU A 132 -4.99 -14.25 -21.56
C LEU A 132 -4.68 -14.42 -23.07
N PRO A 133 -5.55 -13.92 -23.96
CA PRO A 133 -5.26 -13.94 -25.39
C PRO A 133 -3.89 -13.28 -25.67
N GLY A 134 -3.07 -13.94 -26.51
CA GLY A 134 -1.72 -13.48 -26.83
C GLY A 134 -0.63 -13.98 -25.89
N LEU A 135 -0.98 -14.83 -24.90
CA LEU A 135 0.01 -15.56 -24.12
C LEU A 135 0.86 -16.45 -25.06
N ALA A 136 2.19 -16.38 -24.91
CA ALA A 136 3.11 -17.12 -25.76
C ALA A 136 2.89 -18.65 -25.64
N PRO A 137 2.76 -19.38 -26.75
CA PRO A 137 2.56 -20.84 -26.70
C PRO A 137 3.70 -21.59 -25.99
N GLY A 138 4.92 -21.03 -25.99
CA GLY A 138 6.11 -21.59 -25.34
C GLY A 138 6.38 -21.05 -23.93
N SER A 139 5.42 -20.39 -23.31
CA SER A 139 5.64 -19.74 -21.99
C SER A 139 5.75 -20.71 -20.81
N ASN A 140 5.62 -22.01 -21.04
CA ASN A 140 5.67 -23.06 -20.01
C ASN A 140 4.68 -22.85 -18.85
N VAL A 141 3.59 -22.12 -19.09
CA VAL A 141 2.54 -21.92 -18.08
C VAL A 141 1.76 -23.23 -17.90
N LEU A 142 1.87 -23.82 -16.71
CA LEU A 142 1.16 -25.05 -16.34
C LEU A 142 -0.28 -24.77 -15.91
N GLY A 143 -0.51 -23.59 -15.36
CA GLY A 143 -1.82 -23.17 -14.86
C GLY A 143 -1.75 -21.79 -14.23
N ALA A 144 -2.81 -21.43 -13.50
CA ALA A 144 -2.84 -20.18 -12.76
C ALA A 144 -3.88 -20.22 -11.63
N MET A 145 -3.68 -19.42 -10.62
CA MET A 145 -4.72 -19.08 -9.66
C MET A 145 -5.45 -17.82 -10.14
N PHE A 146 -6.77 -17.85 -10.18
CA PHE A 146 -7.64 -16.75 -10.62
C PHE A 146 -8.69 -16.43 -9.57
N THR A 147 -8.84 -15.13 -9.24
CA THR A 147 -9.89 -14.63 -8.36
C THR A 147 -10.66 -13.54 -9.08
N ALA A 148 -11.92 -13.82 -9.44
CA ALA A 148 -12.71 -12.95 -10.28
C ALA A 148 -13.16 -11.66 -9.60
N SER A 149 -13.38 -11.71 -8.29
CA SER A 149 -13.78 -10.54 -7.47
C SER A 149 -12.65 -9.53 -7.22
N ASP A 150 -11.39 -9.90 -7.47
CA ASP A 150 -10.26 -8.98 -7.43
C ASP A 150 -10.31 -7.96 -8.57
N GLY A 151 -9.52 -6.91 -8.46
CA GLY A 151 -9.50 -5.88 -9.50
C GLY A 151 -8.33 -4.91 -9.36
N ARG A 152 -8.53 -3.72 -9.90
CA ARG A 152 -7.56 -2.63 -9.89
C ARG A 152 -8.22 -1.29 -9.64
N ALA A 153 -7.44 -0.30 -9.20
CA ALA A 153 -7.87 1.09 -9.13
C ALA A 153 -6.69 2.03 -9.43
N GLU A 154 -6.97 3.32 -9.64
CA GLU A 154 -5.94 4.33 -9.85
C GLU A 154 -5.47 4.90 -8.50
N PRO A 155 -4.22 4.60 -8.07
CA PRO A 155 -3.79 4.82 -6.69
C PRO A 155 -3.84 6.26 -6.22
N ALA A 156 -3.29 7.20 -7.01
CA ALA A 156 -3.28 8.62 -6.67
C ALA A 156 -4.69 9.21 -6.68
N GLN A 157 -5.49 8.84 -7.69
CA GLN A 157 -6.86 9.29 -7.86
C GLN A 157 -7.75 8.82 -6.69
N ALA A 158 -7.66 7.54 -6.33
CA ALA A 158 -8.43 6.99 -5.22
C ALA A 158 -8.04 7.63 -3.87
N THR A 159 -6.74 7.84 -3.62
CA THR A 159 -6.29 8.51 -2.39
C THR A 159 -6.83 9.93 -2.32
N ARG A 160 -6.78 10.66 -3.43
CA ARG A 160 -7.28 12.03 -3.51
C ARG A 160 -8.80 12.08 -3.32
N ALA A 161 -9.55 11.16 -3.93
CA ALA A 161 -11.01 11.08 -3.81
C ALA A 161 -11.46 10.91 -2.35
N PHE A 162 -10.77 10.07 -1.57
CA PHE A 162 -11.04 9.95 -0.14
C PHE A 162 -10.79 11.25 0.62
N LEU A 163 -9.69 11.95 0.32
CA LEU A 163 -9.39 13.21 0.97
C LEU A 163 -10.43 14.28 0.65
N ASP A 164 -10.78 14.43 -0.62
CA ASP A 164 -11.76 15.44 -1.05
C ASP A 164 -13.13 15.18 -0.41
N ALA A 165 -13.56 13.91 -0.36
CA ALA A 165 -14.78 13.53 0.34
C ALA A 165 -14.70 13.79 1.86
N ALA A 166 -13.52 13.55 2.49
CA ALA A 166 -13.34 13.88 3.90
C ALA A 166 -13.49 15.38 4.16
N VAL A 167 -12.92 16.23 3.28
CA VAL A 167 -13.04 17.69 3.39
C VAL A 167 -14.49 18.16 3.22
N GLU A 168 -15.24 17.56 2.29
CA GLU A 168 -16.69 17.84 2.13
C GLU A 168 -17.51 17.51 3.38
N HIS A 169 -17.07 16.47 4.11
CA HIS A 169 -17.65 16.14 5.41
C HIS A 169 -17.06 16.91 6.61
N GLY A 170 -16.27 17.97 6.34
CA GLY A 170 -15.75 18.88 7.35
C GLY A 170 -14.40 18.55 7.94
N ALA A 171 -13.65 17.58 7.37
CA ALA A 171 -12.26 17.36 7.79
C ALA A 171 -11.38 18.57 7.44
N GLU A 172 -10.54 18.97 8.37
CA GLU A 172 -9.51 19.99 8.15
C GLU A 172 -8.21 19.31 7.70
N VAL A 173 -7.47 19.96 6.78
CA VAL A 173 -6.25 19.39 6.21
C VAL A 173 -5.13 20.42 6.19
N ILE A 174 -3.97 20.04 6.70
CA ILE A 174 -2.74 20.83 6.66
C ILE A 174 -1.73 20.10 5.78
N LEU A 175 -1.45 20.68 4.62
CA LEU A 175 -0.48 20.17 3.64
C LEU A 175 0.86 20.90 3.75
N GLY A 176 1.93 20.24 3.29
CA GLY A 176 3.29 20.80 3.28
C GLY A 176 3.89 20.94 4.68
N GLN A 177 3.32 20.30 5.69
CA GLN A 177 3.78 20.40 7.05
C GLN A 177 3.99 19.04 7.71
N ARG A 178 5.19 18.83 8.23
CA ARG A 178 5.59 17.60 8.90
C ARG A 178 5.29 17.66 10.40
N VAL A 179 4.54 16.69 10.90
CA VAL A 179 4.45 16.42 12.34
C VAL A 179 5.81 15.94 12.84
N SER A 180 6.35 16.65 13.81
CA SER A 180 7.69 16.39 14.38
C SER A 180 7.66 15.49 15.60
N LYS A 181 6.55 15.49 16.36
CA LYS A 181 6.44 14.77 17.63
C LYS A 181 4.98 14.46 17.98
N LEU A 182 4.76 13.31 18.61
CA LEU A 182 3.53 12.96 19.31
C LEU A 182 3.66 13.43 20.76
N GLU A 183 2.66 14.15 21.27
CA GLU A 183 2.69 14.69 22.63
C GLU A 183 1.79 13.86 23.54
N THR A 184 2.32 13.53 24.73
CA THR A 184 1.61 12.70 25.71
C THR A 184 1.68 13.36 27.10
N ALA A 185 0.65 13.08 27.91
CA ALA A 185 0.62 13.40 29.33
C ALA A 185 -0.10 12.28 30.09
N ALA A 186 0.43 11.91 31.24
CA ALA A 186 -0.17 10.89 32.12
C ALA A 186 -0.53 9.57 31.38
N GLY A 187 0.33 9.10 30.45
CA GLY A 187 0.13 7.84 29.73
C GLY A 187 -0.87 7.92 28.57
N ALA A 188 -1.38 9.10 28.22
CA ALA A 188 -2.32 9.29 27.11
C ALA A 188 -1.79 10.32 26.11
N ILE A 189 -2.20 10.17 24.85
CA ILE A 189 -1.94 11.16 23.80
C ILE A 189 -2.67 12.46 24.11
N THR A 190 -2.05 13.60 23.87
CA THR A 190 -2.67 14.93 24.05
C THR A 190 -2.68 15.73 22.74
N GLY A 191 -1.99 15.24 21.71
CA GLY A 191 -1.94 15.87 20.41
C GLY A 191 -0.64 15.61 19.67
N VAL A 192 -0.35 16.52 18.73
CA VAL A 192 0.89 16.47 17.92
C VAL A 192 1.56 17.84 17.86
N ARG A 193 2.88 17.84 17.67
CA ARG A 193 3.64 19.06 17.42
C ARG A 193 4.01 19.17 15.94
N CYS A 194 3.68 20.30 15.36
CA CYS A 194 3.98 20.62 13.97
C CYS A 194 4.44 22.09 13.86
N ALA A 195 5.57 22.34 13.19
CA ALA A 195 6.17 23.68 13.06
C ALA A 195 6.28 24.44 14.40
N GLY A 196 6.67 23.75 15.48
CA GLY A 196 6.78 24.31 16.82
C GLY A 196 5.45 24.47 17.59
N ARG A 197 4.30 24.41 16.91
CA ARG A 197 2.97 24.54 17.49
C ARG A 197 2.42 23.22 17.98
N LEU A 198 1.67 23.21 19.09
CA LEU A 198 0.92 22.07 19.60
C LEU A 198 -0.52 22.11 19.08
N TYR A 199 -0.95 21.01 18.44
CA TYR A 199 -2.33 20.75 18.03
C TYR A 199 -2.90 19.67 18.93
N ARG A 200 -4.00 19.97 19.61
CA ARG A 200 -4.57 19.09 20.65
C ARG A 200 -5.66 18.19 20.11
N ALA A 201 -5.63 16.92 20.51
CA ALA A 201 -6.68 15.96 20.20
C ALA A 201 -6.79 14.89 21.28
N LYS A 202 -7.98 14.29 21.38
CA LYS A 202 -8.22 13.12 22.24
C LYS A 202 -7.62 11.85 21.67
N THR A 203 -7.54 11.78 20.34
CA THR A 203 -7.03 10.63 19.60
C THR A 203 -6.06 11.08 18.52
N VAL A 204 -4.97 10.33 18.34
CA VAL A 204 -4.04 10.50 17.23
C VAL A 204 -3.90 9.17 16.48
N ILE A 205 -3.98 9.24 15.15
CA ILE A 205 -3.71 8.10 14.27
C ILE A 205 -2.36 8.32 13.60
N CYS A 206 -1.40 7.43 13.86
CA CYS A 206 -0.13 7.38 13.16
C CYS A 206 -0.28 6.53 11.88
N ALA A 207 -0.49 7.20 10.75
CA ALA A 207 -0.57 6.63 9.40
C ALA A 207 0.55 7.17 8.49
N ALA A 208 1.73 7.42 9.08
CA ALA A 208 2.85 8.11 8.43
C ALA A 208 3.71 7.18 7.52
N GLY A 209 3.19 5.99 7.16
CA GLY A 209 3.84 5.03 6.28
C GLY A 209 5.27 4.73 6.74
N ALA A 210 6.24 4.80 5.85
CA ALA A 210 7.65 4.52 6.13
C ALA A 210 8.30 5.40 7.22
N LYS A 211 7.60 6.39 7.76
CA LYS A 211 8.08 7.26 8.86
C LYS A 211 7.42 6.97 10.20
N SER A 212 6.49 6.02 10.26
CA SER A 212 5.73 5.70 11.46
C SER A 212 6.62 5.23 12.61
N ALA A 213 7.54 4.30 12.36
CA ALA A 213 8.46 3.81 13.39
C ALA A 213 9.31 4.93 14.02
N ALA A 214 9.69 5.95 13.23
CA ALA A 214 10.46 7.08 13.75
C ALA A 214 9.63 7.96 14.70
N LEU A 215 8.34 8.19 14.39
CA LEU A 215 7.44 8.93 15.27
C LEU A 215 7.12 8.15 16.55
N LEU A 216 6.82 6.86 16.43
CA LEU A 216 6.45 5.99 17.54
C LEU A 216 7.61 5.78 18.52
N ARG A 217 8.85 5.77 18.02
CA ARG A 217 10.06 5.62 18.84
C ARG A 217 10.21 6.69 19.92
N SER A 218 9.72 7.91 19.65
CA SER A 218 9.75 8.98 20.65
C SER A 218 8.92 8.68 21.89
N LEU A 219 8.01 7.70 21.80
CA LEU A 219 7.16 7.21 22.89
C LEU A 219 7.65 5.87 23.46
N GLY A 220 8.82 5.38 23.04
CA GLY A 220 9.33 4.07 23.44
C GLY A 220 8.69 2.88 22.73
N ILE A 221 7.80 3.12 21.76
CA ILE A 221 7.11 2.04 21.02
C ILE A 221 8.07 1.48 19.96
N VAL A 222 8.31 0.18 20.05
CA VAL A 222 9.17 -0.55 19.10
C VAL A 222 8.33 -1.10 17.96
N LEU A 223 8.51 -0.54 16.76
CA LEU A 223 7.98 -1.07 15.52
C LEU A 223 9.16 -1.39 14.59
N PRO A 224 9.49 -2.66 14.36
CA PRO A 224 10.65 -3.06 13.55
C PRO A 224 10.36 -2.90 12.05
N GLN A 225 10.17 -1.65 11.63
CA GLN A 225 9.82 -1.27 10.27
C GLN A 225 11.08 -1.09 9.45
N GLU A 226 11.24 -1.87 8.39
CA GLU A 226 12.26 -1.69 7.38
C GLU A 226 11.69 -1.10 6.10
N ILE A 227 12.56 -0.63 5.23
CA ILE A 227 12.18 0.06 4.00
C ILE A 227 12.90 -0.58 2.83
N ILE A 228 12.15 -1.03 1.86
CA ILE A 228 12.64 -1.47 0.56
C ILE A 228 12.23 -0.46 -0.52
N ARG A 229 12.95 -0.47 -1.65
CA ARG A 229 12.63 0.35 -2.81
C ARG A 229 12.09 -0.53 -3.92
N ALA A 230 10.95 -0.14 -4.50
CA ALA A 230 10.38 -0.78 -5.68
C ALA A 230 10.32 0.20 -6.85
N THR A 231 10.45 -0.33 -8.07
CA THR A 231 10.42 0.43 -9.32
C THR A 231 9.19 0.03 -10.13
N VAL A 232 8.51 1.03 -10.70
CA VAL A 232 7.38 0.85 -11.61
C VAL A 232 7.72 1.52 -12.93
N ALA A 233 7.43 0.85 -14.03
CA ALA A 233 7.44 1.41 -15.38
C ALA A 233 6.00 1.60 -15.87
N LYS A 234 5.73 2.73 -16.54
CA LYS A 234 4.50 3.04 -17.25
C LYS A 234 4.80 3.11 -18.74
N THR A 235 4.07 2.35 -19.56
CA THR A 235 4.25 2.33 -21.00
C THR A 235 3.43 3.44 -21.69
N GLU A 236 3.65 3.64 -22.98
CA GLU A 236 2.65 4.28 -23.83
C GLU A 236 1.36 3.44 -23.85
N PRO A 237 0.19 4.07 -24.08
CA PRO A 237 -1.09 3.36 -24.19
C PRO A 237 -1.06 2.33 -25.33
N LEU A 238 -1.66 1.16 -25.08
CA LEU A 238 -1.79 0.10 -26.05
C LEU A 238 -3.07 -0.70 -25.86
N VAL A 239 -3.44 -1.49 -26.87
CA VAL A 239 -4.56 -2.40 -26.76
C VAL A 239 -4.12 -3.66 -26.03
N VAL A 240 -4.71 -3.91 -24.86
CA VAL A 240 -4.52 -5.13 -24.08
C VAL A 240 -5.75 -6.01 -24.24
N PRO A 241 -5.61 -7.25 -24.75
CA PRO A 241 -6.75 -8.08 -25.10
C PRO A 241 -7.42 -8.78 -23.91
N PHE A 242 -7.04 -8.44 -22.69
CA PHE A 242 -7.59 -9.00 -21.45
C PHE A 242 -7.75 -7.93 -20.36
N PRO A 243 -8.76 -8.07 -19.48
CA PRO A 243 -9.04 -7.06 -18.44
C PRO A 243 -8.30 -7.31 -17.13
N HIS A 244 -7.63 -8.45 -17.00
CA HIS A 244 -7.10 -8.96 -15.75
C HIS A 244 -5.82 -8.23 -15.31
N CYS A 245 -5.62 -8.13 -13.99
CA CYS A 245 -4.28 -7.98 -13.45
C CYS A 245 -3.56 -9.31 -13.57
N VAL A 246 -2.30 -9.30 -13.98
CA VAL A 246 -1.50 -10.53 -14.16
C VAL A 246 -0.25 -10.44 -13.30
N SER A 247 0.02 -11.48 -12.54
CA SER A 247 1.29 -11.70 -11.86
C SER A 247 2.04 -12.83 -12.57
N CYS A 248 3.03 -12.46 -13.37
CA CYS A 248 4.06 -13.35 -13.87
C CYS A 248 5.02 -13.71 -12.71
N PRO A 249 5.96 -14.65 -12.88
CA PRO A 249 6.88 -15.03 -11.79
C PRO A 249 7.60 -13.86 -11.14
N MET A 250 8.01 -12.88 -11.94
CA MET A 250 8.72 -11.70 -11.43
C MET A 250 7.95 -10.40 -11.64
N THR A 251 7.10 -10.28 -12.65
CA THR A 251 6.47 -9.01 -13.04
C THR A 251 4.97 -9.00 -12.77
N GLY A 252 4.52 -7.97 -12.06
CA GLY A 252 3.11 -7.61 -12.02
C GLY A 252 2.75 -6.71 -13.20
N ILE A 253 1.67 -7.02 -13.89
CA ILE A 253 1.16 -6.31 -15.07
C ILE A 253 -0.24 -5.80 -14.78
N ARG A 254 -0.46 -4.50 -14.94
CA ARG A 254 -1.77 -3.86 -14.80
C ARG A 254 -1.99 -2.85 -15.92
N GLN A 255 -3.13 -2.91 -16.59
CA GLN A 255 -3.55 -1.82 -17.46
C GLN A 255 -4.15 -0.69 -16.63
N ALA A 256 -3.70 0.55 -16.85
CA ALA A 256 -4.25 1.76 -16.27
C ALA A 256 -5.48 2.26 -17.04
N ALA A 257 -6.21 3.21 -16.47
CA ALA A 257 -7.41 3.77 -17.08
C ALA A 257 -7.12 4.52 -18.40
N ASP A 258 -5.90 5.03 -18.59
CA ASP A 258 -5.45 5.68 -19.83
C ASP A 258 -4.97 4.69 -20.91
N GLY A 259 -5.10 3.38 -20.68
CA GLY A 259 -4.69 2.33 -21.61
C GLY A 259 -3.21 1.94 -21.52
N SER A 260 -2.39 2.63 -20.73
CA SER A 260 -0.99 2.25 -20.50
C SER A 260 -0.87 1.00 -19.64
N LEU A 261 0.23 0.25 -19.76
CA LEU A 261 0.59 -0.78 -18.79
C LEU A 261 1.46 -0.19 -17.69
N HIS A 262 1.14 -0.55 -16.46
CA HIS A 262 2.05 -0.40 -15.32
C HIS A 262 2.70 -1.76 -15.05
N LEU A 263 4.02 -1.77 -15.01
CA LEU A 263 4.85 -2.96 -14.83
C LEU A 263 5.73 -2.77 -13.59
N SER A 264 5.83 -3.79 -12.75
CA SER A 264 6.72 -3.76 -11.59
C SER A 264 7.27 -5.13 -11.29
N VAL A 265 8.59 -5.24 -11.17
CA VAL A 265 9.26 -6.49 -10.79
C VAL A 265 9.05 -6.76 -9.31
N ALA A 266 8.65 -7.97 -8.97
CA ALA A 266 8.49 -8.44 -7.60
C ALA A 266 9.77 -8.33 -6.77
N GLY A 267 9.61 -8.24 -5.45
CA GLY A 267 10.70 -7.97 -4.53
C GLY A 267 11.15 -6.51 -4.57
N GLY A 268 12.12 -6.18 -3.76
CA GLY A 268 12.61 -4.81 -3.65
C GLY A 268 14.12 -4.74 -3.50
N GLU A 269 14.64 -3.53 -3.62
CA GLU A 269 16.03 -3.22 -3.30
C GLU A 269 16.09 -2.75 -1.84
N TYR A 270 16.87 -3.47 -1.07
CA TYR A 270 17.08 -3.18 0.33
C TYR A 270 18.28 -2.24 0.50
N ASP A 271 17.99 -1.00 0.81
CA ASP A 271 19.01 0.00 1.13
C ASP A 271 19.39 -0.12 2.62
N VAL A 272 20.64 -0.47 2.91
CA VAL A 272 21.13 -0.56 4.30
C VAL A 272 21.08 0.80 4.98
N ARG A 273 20.42 0.87 6.13
CA ARG A 273 20.22 2.07 6.95
C ARG A 273 20.55 1.80 8.42
N MET A 274 20.58 2.84 9.25
CA MET A 274 20.74 2.66 10.70
C MET A 274 19.62 1.81 11.33
N ASP A 275 18.40 1.92 10.82
CA ASP A 275 17.27 1.08 11.27
C ASP A 275 17.45 -0.38 10.87
N SER A 276 18.16 -0.68 9.78
CA SER A 276 18.52 -2.04 9.38
C SER A 276 19.39 -2.76 10.40
N VAL A 277 20.32 -2.03 11.03
CA VAL A 277 21.14 -2.56 12.12
C VAL A 277 20.29 -2.71 13.39
N ARG A 278 19.48 -1.70 13.71
CA ARG A 278 18.61 -1.68 14.88
C ARG A 278 17.62 -2.82 14.91
N TYR A 279 17.03 -3.13 13.76
CA TYR A 279 15.98 -4.15 13.64
C TYR A 279 16.48 -5.49 13.10
N ALA A 280 17.80 -5.68 12.92
CA ALA A 280 18.39 -6.88 12.35
C ALA A 280 17.88 -8.19 12.98
N ARG A 281 17.73 -8.19 14.32
CA ARG A 281 17.32 -9.40 15.07
C ARG A 281 15.94 -9.97 14.62
N TRP A 282 15.00 -9.09 14.26
CA TRP A 282 13.66 -9.51 13.82
C TRP A 282 13.65 -10.00 12.36
N TYR A 283 14.60 -9.51 11.53
CA TYR A 283 14.68 -9.86 10.11
C TYR A 283 15.63 -11.02 9.79
N MET A 284 16.44 -11.47 10.74
CA MET A 284 17.40 -12.57 10.50
C MET A 284 16.72 -13.87 10.05
N LYS A 285 15.56 -14.20 10.63
CA LYS A 285 14.79 -15.39 10.26
C LYS A 285 14.24 -15.26 8.85
N VAL A 286 13.57 -14.15 8.54
CA VAL A 286 12.98 -13.86 7.21
C VAL A 286 14.04 -13.89 6.11
N ARG A 287 15.20 -13.31 6.36
CA ARG A 287 16.32 -13.31 5.39
C ARG A 287 16.90 -14.69 5.13
N LYS A 288 16.85 -15.59 6.11
CA LYS A 288 17.26 -16.99 5.93
C LYS A 288 16.23 -17.78 5.13
N GLU A 289 14.96 -17.54 5.36
CA GLU A 289 13.86 -18.28 4.71
C GLU A 289 13.56 -17.77 3.30
N GLN A 290 13.79 -16.48 3.03
CA GLN A 290 13.50 -15.84 1.74
C GLN A 290 14.66 -14.94 1.27
N PRO A 291 15.83 -15.52 0.92
CA PRO A 291 17.02 -14.73 0.54
C PRO A 291 16.81 -13.92 -0.74
N GLU A 292 15.90 -14.36 -1.62
CA GLU A 292 15.59 -13.72 -2.90
C GLU A 292 14.59 -12.53 -2.77
N ALA A 293 13.90 -12.40 -1.64
CA ALA A 293 12.83 -11.41 -1.47
C ALA A 293 13.33 -9.96 -1.54
N SER A 294 14.59 -9.73 -1.22
CA SER A 294 15.19 -8.40 -1.35
C SER A 294 16.68 -8.45 -1.69
N ARG A 295 17.10 -7.68 -2.70
CA ARG A 295 18.51 -7.50 -3.01
C ARG A 295 19.13 -6.43 -2.13
N ILE A 296 20.14 -6.79 -1.35
CA ILE A 296 20.84 -5.86 -0.45
C ILE A 296 21.76 -4.96 -1.26
N ASN A 297 21.55 -3.65 -1.15
CA ASN A 297 22.40 -2.64 -1.75
C ASN A 297 23.36 -2.07 -0.69
N TYR A 298 24.56 -2.60 -0.62
CA TYR A 298 25.59 -2.19 0.33
C TYR A 298 26.17 -0.78 0.06
N LEU A 299 26.02 -0.27 -1.17
CA LEU A 299 26.53 1.04 -1.59
C LEU A 299 25.50 2.18 -1.45
N SER A 300 24.30 1.89 -0.96
CA SER A 300 23.23 2.88 -0.82
C SER A 300 23.57 4.10 0.05
N PRO A 301 24.36 3.99 1.16
CA PRO A 301 24.76 5.16 1.91
C PRO A 301 25.53 6.21 1.10
N LEU A 302 26.32 5.76 0.10
CA LEU A 302 27.10 6.65 -0.77
C LEU A 302 26.26 7.28 -1.88
N ARG A 303 25.22 6.58 -2.38
CA ARG A 303 24.34 7.09 -3.43
C ARG A 303 23.49 8.27 -2.97
N GLY A 304 23.04 8.29 -1.72
CA GLY A 304 22.27 9.41 -1.14
C GLY A 304 23.08 10.73 -1.10
N ILE A 305 24.40 10.66 -1.11
CA ILE A 305 25.30 11.82 -1.15
C ILE A 305 25.51 12.31 -2.59
N LEU A 306 25.44 11.40 -3.57
CA LEU A 306 25.73 11.68 -4.98
C LEU A 306 24.50 12.01 -5.84
N SER A 307 23.29 11.63 -5.42
CA SER A 307 22.06 11.93 -6.15
C SER A 307 21.58 13.37 -5.89
N ARG A 308 22.15 14.33 -6.61
CA ARG A 308 21.63 15.70 -6.66
C ARG A 308 20.65 15.82 -7.83
N GLY A 309 19.39 15.90 -7.54
CA GLY A 309 18.32 16.20 -8.50
C GLY A 309 17.06 15.37 -8.23
N ALA A 310 15.92 16.03 -8.03
CA ALA A 310 14.64 15.36 -8.06
C ALA A 310 14.35 14.95 -9.51
N PRO A 311 13.89 13.72 -9.79
CA PRO A 311 13.38 13.40 -11.12
C PRO A 311 12.24 14.34 -11.47
N PRO A 312 12.04 14.61 -12.77
CA PRO A 312 10.98 15.51 -13.21
C PRO A 312 9.62 15.03 -12.68
N PRO A 313 8.72 15.97 -12.34
CA PRO A 313 7.39 15.61 -11.89
C PRO A 313 6.68 14.82 -12.98
N LEU A 314 6.09 13.70 -12.61
CA LEU A 314 5.26 12.89 -13.50
C LEU A 314 3.83 13.40 -13.38
N ALA A 315 3.13 13.62 -14.50
CA ALA A 315 1.80 14.22 -14.53
C ALA A 315 0.78 13.52 -13.62
N ASP A 316 0.89 12.20 -13.50
CA ASP A 316 -0.08 11.36 -12.79
C ASP A 316 0.38 10.94 -11.38
N ILE A 317 1.59 11.37 -10.95
CA ILE A 317 2.15 10.98 -9.66
C ILE A 317 2.49 12.22 -8.85
N PRO A 318 1.84 12.42 -7.70
CA PRO A 318 2.09 13.58 -6.86
C PRO A 318 3.57 13.70 -6.45
N PRO A 319 4.14 14.90 -6.42
CA PRO A 319 5.52 15.11 -5.99
C PRO A 319 5.72 14.75 -4.52
N THR A 320 6.91 14.25 -4.19
CA THR A 320 7.29 13.92 -2.82
C THR A 320 8.69 14.39 -2.49
N SER A 321 8.91 14.72 -1.23
CA SER A 321 10.24 15.02 -0.68
C SER A 321 11.15 13.77 -0.56
N ASP A 322 10.55 12.56 -0.54
CA ASP A 322 11.28 11.27 -0.54
C ASP A 322 11.52 10.78 -1.98
N CYS A 323 12.18 11.57 -2.80
CA CYS A 323 12.44 11.20 -4.18
C CYS A 323 13.52 10.12 -4.26
N VAL A 324 13.19 9.01 -4.92
CA VAL A 324 14.09 7.88 -5.20
C VAL A 324 14.13 7.64 -6.70
N PRO A 325 15.32 7.51 -7.31
CA PRO A 325 15.40 7.19 -8.74
C PRO A 325 14.92 5.75 -8.99
N PRO A 326 14.19 5.53 -10.09
CA PRO A 326 13.88 4.17 -10.55
C PRO A 326 15.13 3.41 -10.94
N ASN A 327 15.10 2.09 -10.83
CA ASN A 327 16.20 1.22 -11.23
C ASN A 327 16.02 0.78 -12.69
N PRO A 328 16.91 1.19 -13.63
CA PRO A 328 16.79 0.83 -15.04
C PRO A 328 16.81 -0.69 -15.28
N THR A 329 17.62 -1.44 -14.54
CA THR A 329 17.68 -2.91 -14.68
C THR A 329 16.35 -3.57 -14.33
N ARG A 330 15.62 -3.05 -13.33
CA ARG A 330 14.28 -3.55 -12.99
C ARG A 330 13.25 -3.23 -14.06
N ILE A 331 13.39 -2.07 -14.70
CA ILE A 331 12.52 -1.71 -15.84
C ILE A 331 12.77 -2.68 -16.99
N GLU A 332 14.02 -2.91 -17.34
CA GLU A 332 14.41 -3.84 -18.42
C GLU A 332 13.91 -5.27 -18.14
N GLN A 333 14.10 -5.76 -16.90
CA GLN A 333 13.58 -7.07 -16.48
C GLN A 333 12.04 -7.16 -16.64
N ALA A 334 11.32 -6.12 -16.22
CA ALA A 334 9.87 -6.10 -16.36
C ALA A 334 9.41 -6.11 -17.83
N LEU A 335 10.09 -5.36 -18.69
CA LEU A 335 9.79 -5.32 -20.12
C LEU A 335 10.09 -6.69 -20.77
N THR A 336 11.27 -7.26 -20.51
CA THR A 336 11.68 -8.55 -21.05
C THR A 336 10.69 -9.63 -20.68
N GLU A 337 10.40 -9.81 -19.38
CA GLU A 337 9.46 -10.85 -18.95
C GLU A 337 8.05 -10.61 -19.51
N THR A 338 7.60 -9.35 -19.58
CA THR A 338 6.30 -9.02 -20.18
C THR A 338 6.24 -9.42 -21.64
N THR A 339 7.32 -9.20 -22.43
CA THR A 339 7.37 -9.57 -23.86
C THR A 339 7.57 -11.06 -24.07
N ASP A 340 8.26 -11.74 -23.16
CA ASP A 340 8.41 -13.22 -23.20
C ASP A 340 7.06 -13.92 -23.03
N PHE A 341 6.24 -13.42 -22.09
CA PHE A 341 4.88 -13.94 -21.90
C PHE A 341 3.88 -13.46 -22.95
N PHE A 342 4.04 -12.25 -23.45
CA PHE A 342 3.13 -11.61 -24.41
C PHE A 342 3.90 -11.03 -25.60
N PRO A 343 4.28 -11.84 -26.60
CA PRO A 343 5.07 -11.37 -27.76
C PRO A 343 4.45 -10.23 -28.55
N ALA A 344 3.11 -10.11 -28.53
CA ALA A 344 2.40 -8.99 -29.11
C ALA A 344 2.79 -7.63 -28.50
N PHE A 345 3.40 -7.63 -27.33
CA PHE A 345 3.91 -6.44 -26.63
C PHE A 345 5.40 -6.17 -26.90
N SER A 346 6.01 -6.79 -27.93
CA SER A 346 7.44 -6.64 -28.27
C SER A 346 7.90 -5.19 -28.52
N ASN A 347 6.97 -4.28 -28.84
CA ASN A 347 7.27 -2.87 -29.11
C ASN A 347 6.89 -1.94 -27.94
N LEU A 348 6.84 -2.44 -26.71
CA LEU A 348 6.57 -1.61 -25.54
C LEU A 348 7.56 -0.45 -25.44
N ARG A 349 7.01 0.76 -25.29
CA ARG A 349 7.80 1.97 -25.03
C ARG A 349 7.47 2.49 -23.64
N VAL A 350 8.52 2.69 -22.84
CA VAL A 350 8.35 3.30 -21.50
C VAL A 350 8.14 4.80 -21.68
N ARG A 351 6.97 5.27 -21.28
CA ARG A 351 6.61 6.70 -21.24
C ARG A 351 7.12 7.36 -19.95
N ALA A 352 7.07 6.63 -18.85
CA ALA A 352 7.46 7.13 -17.54
C ALA A 352 7.92 5.99 -16.62
N SER A 353 8.77 6.31 -15.66
CA SER A 353 9.14 5.37 -14.61
C SER A 353 9.36 6.11 -13.29
N TRP A 354 9.10 5.43 -12.19
CA TRP A 354 9.31 5.96 -10.86
C TRP A 354 9.69 4.86 -9.89
N ALA A 355 10.24 5.26 -8.76
CA ALA A 355 10.39 4.36 -7.62
C ALA A 355 9.68 4.93 -6.40
N GLY A 356 9.41 4.05 -5.45
CA GLY A 356 8.82 4.38 -4.16
C GLY A 356 9.40 3.50 -3.07
N TYR A 357 9.33 3.99 -1.85
CA TYR A 357 9.64 3.19 -0.69
C TYR A 357 8.44 2.34 -0.30
N ILE A 358 8.70 1.10 0.08
CA ILE A 358 7.73 0.20 0.71
C ILE A 358 8.20 -0.03 2.12
N ASP A 359 7.35 0.21 3.11
CA ASP A 359 7.59 -0.16 4.49
C ASP A 359 7.20 -1.61 4.74
N THR A 360 8.07 -2.36 5.37
CA THR A 360 7.83 -3.78 5.68
C THR A 360 7.97 -4.03 7.17
N LEU A 361 7.20 -4.99 7.66
CA LEU A 361 7.35 -5.58 9.00
C LEU A 361 7.88 -7.01 8.87
N PRO A 362 8.51 -7.56 9.90
CA PRO A 362 9.18 -8.88 9.82
C PRO A 362 8.26 -10.04 9.42
N ASP A 363 7.01 -9.98 9.83
CA ASP A 363 5.98 -10.98 9.50
C ASP A 363 5.14 -10.62 8.28
N MET A 364 5.51 -9.54 7.57
CA MET A 364 4.81 -8.98 6.40
C MET A 364 3.36 -8.55 6.67
N ILE A 365 2.87 -8.62 7.91
CA ILE A 365 1.51 -8.26 8.33
C ILE A 365 1.47 -6.82 8.82
N PRO A 366 0.46 -6.00 8.47
CA PRO A 366 0.39 -4.61 8.91
C PRO A 366 0.21 -4.47 10.43
N ALA A 367 0.58 -3.30 10.94
CA ALA A 367 0.26 -2.87 12.29
C ALA A 367 -0.97 -1.97 12.24
N ILE A 368 -2.08 -2.42 12.82
CA ILE A 368 -3.37 -1.72 12.83
C ILE A 368 -3.99 -1.81 14.21
N GLY A 369 -4.37 -0.67 14.79
CA GLY A 369 -5.14 -0.65 16.04
C GLY A 369 -4.53 0.22 17.13
N PRO A 370 -5.09 0.15 18.35
CA PRO A 370 -4.63 0.94 19.47
C PRO A 370 -3.26 0.48 20.00
N VAL A 371 -2.54 1.41 20.58
CA VAL A 371 -1.33 1.16 21.38
C VAL A 371 -1.73 1.12 22.85
N SER A 372 -1.55 -0.02 23.52
CA SER A 372 -2.03 -0.23 24.89
C SER A 372 -1.30 0.65 25.91
N THR A 373 0.00 0.91 25.65
CA THR A 373 0.88 1.73 26.52
C THR A 373 0.63 3.24 26.41
N THR A 374 -0.18 3.69 25.41
CA THR A 374 -0.46 5.11 25.20
C THR A 374 -1.92 5.30 24.83
N GLY A 375 -2.75 5.66 25.81
CA GLY A 375 -4.18 5.88 25.61
C GLY A 375 -4.45 6.90 24.49
N GLY A 376 -5.41 6.61 23.61
CA GLY A 376 -5.79 7.49 22.49
C GLY A 376 -4.85 7.47 21.29
N LEU A 377 -3.80 6.66 21.28
CA LEU A 377 -2.93 6.47 20.10
C LEU A 377 -3.33 5.23 19.31
N LEU A 378 -3.60 5.40 18.01
CA LEU A 378 -3.81 4.32 17.06
C LEU A 378 -2.71 4.34 15.98
N VAL A 379 -2.46 3.18 15.38
CA VAL A 379 -1.47 3.01 14.32
C VAL A 379 -2.11 2.36 13.10
N ALA A 380 -1.69 2.75 11.90
CA ALA A 380 -2.01 2.06 10.64
C ALA A 380 -0.80 2.17 9.69
N THR A 381 0.08 1.18 9.71
CA THR A 381 1.35 1.20 8.97
C THR A 381 1.91 -0.20 8.75
N GLY A 382 3.03 -0.32 8.03
CA GLY A 382 3.71 -1.61 7.84
C GLY A 382 3.00 -2.54 6.87
N PHE A 383 2.37 -2.02 5.84
CA PHE A 383 1.54 -2.79 4.90
C PHE A 383 2.34 -3.60 3.86
N SER A 384 3.65 -3.61 3.93
CA SER A 384 4.54 -4.50 3.19
C SER A 384 4.28 -4.57 1.67
N GLY A 385 3.87 -3.43 1.07
CA GLY A 385 3.63 -3.31 -0.37
C GLY A 385 2.23 -3.72 -0.85
N HIS A 386 1.34 -4.16 0.04
CA HIS A 386 0.00 -4.63 -0.34
C HIS A 386 -1.16 -3.89 0.35
N GLY A 387 -0.89 -2.74 0.96
CA GLY A 387 -1.88 -1.97 1.72
C GLY A 387 -2.91 -1.23 0.88
N PHE A 388 -2.61 -0.84 -0.37
CA PHE A 388 -3.49 0.03 -1.15
C PHE A 388 -4.94 -0.49 -1.20
N GLY A 389 -5.12 -1.75 -1.58
CA GLY A 389 -6.43 -2.38 -1.64
C GLY A 389 -7.16 -2.44 -0.29
N LEU A 390 -6.41 -2.52 0.82
CA LEU A 390 -6.96 -2.57 2.18
C LEU A 390 -7.43 -1.21 2.72
N GLY A 391 -6.95 -0.12 2.13
CA GLY A 391 -7.15 1.25 2.64
C GLY A 391 -8.57 1.58 3.06
N PRO A 392 -9.59 1.35 2.24
CA PRO A 392 -10.98 1.63 2.59
C PRO A 392 -11.45 0.91 3.85
N MET A 393 -11.13 -0.38 3.97
CA MET A 393 -11.55 -1.17 5.13
C MET A 393 -10.79 -0.79 6.39
N VAL A 394 -9.49 -0.52 6.29
CA VAL A 394 -8.69 -0.03 7.42
C VAL A 394 -9.22 1.31 7.94
N GLY A 395 -9.49 2.27 7.05
CA GLY A 395 -10.09 3.54 7.45
C GLY A 395 -11.43 3.38 8.17
N ARG A 396 -12.29 2.48 7.67
CA ARG A 396 -13.58 2.14 8.30
C ARG A 396 -13.38 1.51 9.68
N VAL A 397 -12.48 0.55 9.81
CA VAL A 397 -12.14 -0.12 11.08
C VAL A 397 -11.64 0.89 12.11
N LEU A 398 -10.70 1.77 11.75
CA LEU A 398 -10.20 2.80 12.65
C LEU A 398 -11.31 3.75 13.12
N SER A 399 -12.22 4.12 12.21
CA SER A 399 -13.40 4.93 12.57
C SER A 399 -14.33 4.20 13.55
N GLN A 400 -14.56 2.91 13.34
CA GLN A 400 -15.38 2.09 14.25
C GLN A 400 -14.76 1.98 15.65
N LEU A 401 -13.44 1.75 15.72
CA LEU A 401 -12.71 1.69 17.02
C LEU A 401 -12.86 2.98 17.82
N ILE A 402 -12.67 4.14 17.18
CA ILE A 402 -12.79 5.44 17.86
C ILE A 402 -14.22 5.71 18.34
N GLN A 403 -15.22 5.21 17.63
CA GLN A 403 -16.63 5.31 18.03
C GLN A 403 -17.03 4.26 19.08
N GLY A 404 -16.12 3.41 19.54
CA GLY A 404 -16.44 2.31 20.46
C GLY A 404 -17.31 1.21 19.84
N LYS A 405 -17.36 1.13 18.50
CA LYS A 405 -18.11 0.11 17.77
C LYS A 405 -17.23 -1.12 17.52
N GLN A 406 -17.87 -2.28 17.41
CA GLN A 406 -17.17 -3.49 17.01
C GLN A 406 -16.63 -3.32 15.58
N PRO A 407 -15.34 -3.57 15.33
CA PRO A 407 -14.78 -3.53 13.99
C PRO A 407 -15.44 -4.53 13.05
N GLY A 408 -15.64 -4.13 11.81
CA GLY A 408 -16.20 -4.99 10.76
C GLY A 408 -15.25 -6.09 10.27
N ALA A 409 -14.06 -6.21 10.87
CA ALA A 409 -13.10 -7.29 10.69
C ALA A 409 -12.33 -7.50 12.00
N ASP A 410 -11.92 -8.72 12.31
CA ASP A 410 -11.02 -8.99 13.42
C ASP A 410 -9.63 -8.39 13.13
N ILE A 411 -9.14 -7.56 14.05
CA ILE A 411 -7.84 -6.90 13.98
C ILE A 411 -6.87 -7.35 15.09
N SER A 412 -7.22 -8.33 15.87
CA SER A 412 -6.42 -8.81 17.01
C SER A 412 -5.01 -9.23 16.60
N GLN A 413 -4.89 -9.78 15.39
CA GLN A 413 -3.61 -10.23 14.79
C GLN A 413 -2.71 -9.08 14.32
N PHE A 414 -3.25 -7.84 14.24
CA PHE A 414 -2.53 -6.68 13.70
C PHE A 414 -2.00 -5.74 14.78
N SER A 415 -1.97 -6.17 16.05
CA SER A 415 -1.49 -5.34 17.15
C SER A 415 -0.13 -4.72 16.84
N PRO A 416 0.03 -3.37 17.01
CA PRO A 416 1.32 -2.70 16.85
C PRO A 416 2.40 -3.20 17.83
N GLU A 417 1.98 -3.77 18.95
CA GLU A 417 2.85 -4.17 20.07
C GLU A 417 3.29 -5.65 20.01
N ARG A 418 2.92 -6.40 18.96
CA ARG A 418 3.29 -7.82 18.82
C ARG A 418 4.80 -8.09 18.65
N PHE A 419 5.61 -7.05 18.54
CA PHE A 419 7.07 -7.12 18.42
C PHE A 419 7.80 -6.67 19.69
N GLY A 420 7.10 -6.24 20.72
CA GLY A 420 7.64 -5.75 21.97
C GLY A 420 8.08 -6.82 22.95
#